data_32993ee2a5c67f501f10319f3d64f268
#
_entry.id   32993ee2a5c67f501f10319f3d64f268
#
_cell.length_a   1.000
_cell.length_b   1.000
_cell.length_c   1.000
_cell.angle_alpha   90.00
_cell.angle_beta   90.00
_cell.angle_gamma   90.00
#
_symmetry.space_group_name_H-M   'P 1'
#
loop_
_entity.id
_entity.type
_entity.pdbx_description
1 polymer ?
#
loop_
_entity_poly.entity_id
_entity_poly.type
_entity_poly.pdbx_seq_one_letter_code
_entity_poly.pdbx_strand_id
1 'polypeptide(L)'
;DVIPHRENVLLEDIEIFKDFLVVSERENGLNQIHIKRWDGSDSYYLPFDSETYTAYTTTNIDFDTTVLRYGYQSLTTPSSVIDFDMVTKTKTIKKEQEVLGGKFKKENYTSERLWATATDGTQIPISLIRRIDTEKSPETPLLLYSYGSYGNTIDPYFSTVRMSLLD
;
A
#
# COMPACT_ATOMS: atom_id res chain seq x y z
N ASP A 1 17.64 -8.69 -20.08
CA ASP A 1 17.05 -7.83 -19.04
C ASP A 1 16.58 -8.70 -17.88
N VAL A 2 16.96 -8.34 -16.66
CA VAL A 2 16.50 -9.04 -15.43
C VAL A 2 15.04 -8.70 -15.14
N ILE A 3 14.66 -7.46 -15.38
CA ILE A 3 13.30 -6.96 -15.28
C ILE A 3 12.92 -6.39 -16.65
N PRO A 4 12.05 -7.06 -17.42
CA PRO A 4 11.62 -6.54 -18.71
C PRO A 4 10.73 -5.31 -18.52
N HIS A 5 10.75 -4.41 -19.51
CA HIS A 5 9.87 -3.24 -19.53
C HIS A 5 8.39 -3.65 -19.62
N ARG A 6 7.53 -2.94 -18.87
CA ARG A 6 6.06 -3.06 -18.91
C ARG A 6 5.45 -1.65 -18.94
N GLU A 7 4.62 -1.37 -19.94
CA GLU A 7 4.07 -0.01 -20.19
C GLU A 7 3.28 0.56 -19.00
N ASN A 8 2.57 -0.30 -18.26
CA ASN A 8 1.64 0.12 -17.20
C ASN A 8 2.25 -0.03 -15.79
N VAL A 9 3.55 -0.33 -15.68
CA VAL A 9 4.22 -0.57 -14.40
C VAL A 9 5.43 0.34 -14.28
N LEU A 10 5.42 1.19 -13.26
CA LEU A 10 6.58 1.98 -12.87
C LEU A 10 7.45 1.16 -11.93
N LEU A 11 8.71 0.93 -12.31
CA LEU A 11 9.74 0.40 -11.41
C LEU A 11 10.19 1.54 -10.49
N GLU A 12 9.98 1.39 -9.18
CA GLU A 12 10.33 2.41 -8.19
C GLU A 12 11.67 2.12 -7.52
N ASP A 13 11.92 0.87 -7.10
CA ASP A 13 13.14 0.49 -6.39
C ASP A 13 13.41 -1.02 -6.50
N ILE A 14 14.63 -1.45 -6.14
CA ILE A 14 15.00 -2.86 -6.04
C ILE A 14 15.81 -3.11 -4.76
N GLU A 15 15.59 -4.27 -4.15
CA GLU A 15 16.46 -4.78 -3.08
C GLU A 15 17.00 -6.17 -3.47
N ILE A 16 18.27 -6.39 -3.18
CA ILE A 16 19.00 -7.59 -3.59
C ILE A 16 19.38 -8.39 -2.35
N PHE A 17 18.87 -9.61 -2.29
CA PHE A 17 19.23 -10.63 -1.31
C PHE A 17 19.99 -11.77 -2.02
N LYS A 18 20.68 -12.60 -1.27
CA LYS A 18 21.43 -13.74 -1.80
C LYS A 18 20.60 -14.63 -2.73
N ASP A 19 19.39 -14.98 -2.32
CA ASP A 19 18.50 -15.90 -3.04
C ASP A 19 17.32 -15.19 -3.70
N PHE A 20 17.09 -13.89 -3.43
CA PHE A 20 15.91 -13.17 -3.86
C PHE A 20 16.25 -11.80 -4.47
N LEU A 21 15.46 -11.41 -5.46
CA LEU A 21 15.29 -10.05 -5.94
C LEU A 21 13.92 -9.56 -5.48
N VAL A 22 13.89 -8.45 -4.77
CA VAL A 22 12.65 -7.76 -4.38
C VAL A 22 12.54 -6.49 -5.22
N VAL A 23 11.41 -6.32 -5.87
CA VAL A 23 11.14 -5.21 -6.78
C VAL A 23 9.97 -4.41 -6.25
N SER A 24 10.17 -3.13 -5.97
CA SER A 24 9.11 -2.18 -5.65
C SER A 24 8.58 -1.59 -6.95
N GLU A 25 7.29 -1.76 -7.18
CA GLU A 25 6.62 -1.39 -8.41
C GLU A 25 5.37 -0.57 -8.10
N ARG A 26 4.93 0.21 -9.09
CA ARG A 26 3.62 0.87 -9.02
C ARG A 26 2.82 0.51 -10.26
N GLU A 27 1.64 -0.04 -10.02
CA GLU A 27 0.67 -0.38 -11.05
C GLU A 27 -0.73 0.08 -10.63
N ASN A 28 -1.50 0.63 -11.54
CA ASN A 28 -2.85 1.15 -11.24
C ASN A 28 -2.88 2.13 -10.04
N GLY A 29 -1.79 2.87 -9.83
CA GLY A 29 -1.67 3.86 -8.75
C GLY A 29 -1.45 3.28 -7.35
N LEU A 30 -1.13 1.98 -7.21
CA LEU A 30 -0.78 1.34 -5.94
C LEU A 30 0.62 0.76 -5.99
N ASN A 31 1.33 0.88 -4.87
CA ASN A 31 2.62 0.22 -4.70
C ASN A 31 2.43 -1.31 -4.61
N GLN A 32 3.31 -2.04 -5.24
CA GLN A 32 3.39 -3.49 -5.16
C GLN A 32 4.81 -3.91 -4.82
N ILE A 33 4.95 -4.99 -4.09
CA ILE A 33 6.24 -5.61 -3.79
C ILE A 33 6.26 -6.97 -4.47
N HIS A 34 7.10 -7.09 -5.51
CA HIS A 34 7.28 -8.31 -6.28
C HIS A 34 8.54 -9.02 -5.80
N ILE A 35 8.40 -10.24 -5.31
CA ILE A 35 9.49 -11.08 -4.80
C ILE A 35 9.78 -12.18 -5.82
N LYS A 36 11.04 -12.31 -6.22
CA LYS A 36 11.50 -13.27 -7.22
C LYS A 36 12.71 -14.04 -6.69
N ARG A 37 12.74 -15.35 -6.86
CA ARG A 37 13.96 -16.13 -6.64
C ARG A 37 14.88 -16.02 -7.86
N TRP A 38 16.19 -15.93 -7.60
CA TRP A 38 17.19 -15.85 -8.68
C TRP A 38 17.22 -17.10 -9.55
N ASP A 39 16.93 -18.28 -8.99
CA ASP A 39 16.87 -19.55 -9.71
C ASP A 39 15.60 -19.73 -10.55
N GLY A 40 14.67 -18.76 -10.49
CA GLY A 40 13.41 -18.78 -11.23
C GLY A 40 12.35 -19.74 -10.69
N SER A 41 12.59 -20.40 -9.55
CA SER A 41 11.68 -21.38 -8.98
C SER A 41 10.41 -20.77 -8.36
N ASP A 42 10.45 -19.49 -7.96
CA ASP A 42 9.31 -18.78 -7.38
C ASP A 42 9.31 -17.30 -7.75
N SER A 43 8.12 -16.76 -8.02
CA SER A 43 7.90 -15.36 -8.33
C SER A 43 6.47 -14.97 -7.97
N TYR A 44 6.28 -14.01 -7.07
CA TYR A 44 4.96 -13.63 -6.57
C TYR A 44 4.94 -12.20 -6.06
N TYR A 45 3.75 -11.61 -6.03
CA TYR A 45 3.50 -10.35 -5.36
C TYR A 45 3.12 -10.57 -3.89
N LEU A 46 3.64 -9.71 -3.02
CA LEU A 46 3.27 -9.71 -1.60
C LEU A 46 1.78 -9.38 -1.47
N PRO A 47 0.96 -10.27 -0.86
CA PRO A 47 -0.47 -10.03 -0.75
C PRO A 47 -0.81 -9.02 0.35
N PHE A 48 -1.76 -8.12 0.05
CA PHE A 48 -2.31 -7.15 0.99
C PHE A 48 -3.82 -7.28 1.10
N ASP A 49 -4.36 -7.13 2.31
CA ASP A 49 -5.78 -7.40 2.60
C ASP A 49 -6.70 -6.20 2.27
N SER A 50 -6.13 -5.01 2.01
CA SER A 50 -6.88 -3.80 1.69
C SER A 50 -6.75 -3.45 0.21
N GLU A 51 -7.83 -2.96 -0.41
CA GLU A 51 -7.80 -2.40 -1.76
C GLU A 51 -7.15 -1.02 -1.83
N THR A 52 -6.97 -0.37 -0.67
CA THR A 52 -6.37 0.97 -0.55
C THR A 52 -5.27 0.92 0.50
N TYR A 53 -4.04 0.76 0.06
CA TYR A 53 -2.88 0.62 0.94
C TYR A 53 -1.66 1.32 0.37
N THR A 54 -0.68 1.49 1.23
CA THR A 54 0.69 1.86 0.87
C THR A 54 1.64 0.84 1.50
N ALA A 55 2.52 0.27 0.67
CA ALA A 55 3.57 -0.64 1.11
C ALA A 55 4.90 -0.24 0.49
N TYR A 56 5.97 -0.32 1.26
CA TYR A 56 7.31 0.05 0.82
C TYR A 56 8.36 -0.76 1.58
N THR A 57 9.44 -1.10 0.91
CA THR A 57 10.58 -1.74 1.57
C THR A 57 11.22 -0.77 2.55
N THR A 58 11.71 -1.27 3.67
CA THR A 58 12.46 -0.49 4.66
C THR A 58 13.94 -0.86 4.57
N THR A 59 14.76 -0.43 5.51
CA THR A 59 16.18 -0.79 5.52
C THR A 59 16.36 -2.30 5.78
N ASN A 60 16.90 -3.01 4.80
CA ASN A 60 17.25 -4.44 4.83
C ASN A 60 18.77 -4.56 4.58
N ILE A 61 19.58 -4.56 5.64
CA ILE A 61 21.04 -4.52 5.53
C ILE A 61 21.69 -5.91 5.44
N ASP A 62 20.98 -6.95 5.82
CA ASP A 62 21.49 -8.31 5.80
C ASP A 62 21.22 -8.94 4.43
N PHE A 63 22.29 -9.17 3.67
CA PHE A 63 22.20 -9.78 2.35
C PHE A 63 21.85 -11.28 2.41
N ASP A 64 22.35 -12.00 3.42
CA ASP A 64 22.17 -13.46 3.58
C ASP A 64 20.98 -13.77 4.51
N THR A 65 19.81 -13.23 4.18
CA THR A 65 18.57 -13.46 4.93
C THR A 65 17.42 -13.84 4.01
N THR A 66 16.44 -14.53 4.53
CA THR A 66 15.15 -14.79 3.86
C THR A 66 14.05 -13.81 4.30
N VAL A 67 14.38 -12.90 5.23
CA VAL A 67 13.41 -11.98 5.82
C VAL A 67 13.47 -10.63 5.14
N LEU A 68 12.37 -10.24 4.51
CA LEU A 68 12.12 -8.88 4.01
C LEU A 68 11.40 -8.06 5.08
N ARG A 69 11.99 -6.94 5.48
CA ARG A 69 11.30 -5.95 6.31
C ARG A 69 10.69 -4.88 5.43
N TYR A 70 9.39 -4.63 5.64
CA TYR A 70 8.65 -3.62 4.90
C TYR A 70 7.71 -2.82 5.80
N GLY A 71 7.38 -1.60 5.36
CA GLY A 71 6.34 -0.77 5.95
C GLY A 71 5.01 -1.03 5.25
N TYR A 72 3.92 -1.01 6.03
CA TYR A 72 2.56 -1.16 5.53
C TYR A 72 1.61 -0.23 6.28
N GLN A 73 0.69 0.35 5.56
CA GLN A 73 -0.45 1.06 6.12
C GLN A 73 -1.59 1.10 5.10
N SER A 74 -2.79 1.39 5.56
CA SER A 74 -3.93 1.65 4.68
C SER A 74 -4.71 2.86 5.18
N LEU A 75 -5.78 3.24 4.50
CA LEU A 75 -6.64 4.30 5.01
C LEU A 75 -7.23 3.96 6.39
N THR A 76 -7.38 2.66 6.72
CA THR A 76 -7.97 2.17 7.98
C THR A 76 -6.99 1.44 8.89
N THR A 77 -5.75 1.21 8.46
CA THR A 77 -4.74 0.48 9.25
C THR A 77 -3.56 1.40 9.56
N PRO A 78 -3.22 1.61 10.85
CA PRO A 78 -2.06 2.39 11.26
C PRO A 78 -0.76 1.88 10.65
N SER A 79 0.23 2.78 10.56
CA SER A 79 1.56 2.44 10.03
C SER A 79 2.18 1.29 10.82
N SER A 80 2.60 0.25 10.10
CA SER A 80 3.13 -0.98 10.66
C SER A 80 4.47 -1.34 10.02
N VAL A 81 5.39 -1.88 10.82
CA VAL A 81 6.63 -2.52 10.36
C VAL A 81 6.45 -4.03 10.45
N ILE A 82 6.68 -4.70 9.36
CA ILE A 82 6.38 -6.13 9.21
C ILE A 82 7.63 -6.84 8.67
N ASP A 83 7.99 -7.96 9.30
CA ASP A 83 8.94 -8.92 8.77
C ASP A 83 8.17 -10.00 8.01
N PHE A 84 8.60 -10.26 6.79
CA PHE A 84 8.04 -11.28 5.91
C PHE A 84 9.11 -12.28 5.53
N ASP A 85 8.93 -13.52 5.90
CA ASP A 85 9.80 -14.60 5.45
C ASP A 85 9.44 -15.00 4.01
N MET A 86 10.36 -14.74 3.08
CA MET A 86 10.15 -14.93 1.64
C MET A 86 10.09 -16.41 1.22
N VAL A 87 10.53 -17.34 2.09
CA VAL A 87 10.45 -18.80 1.84
C VAL A 87 9.14 -19.36 2.35
N THR A 88 8.81 -19.10 3.63
CA THR A 88 7.61 -19.64 4.27
C THR A 88 6.36 -18.81 3.98
N LYS A 89 6.52 -17.61 3.42
CA LYS A 89 5.45 -16.63 3.11
C LYS A 89 4.65 -16.21 4.35
N THR A 90 5.33 -16.17 5.51
CA THR A 90 4.71 -15.80 6.79
C THR A 90 5.05 -14.36 7.17
N LYS A 91 4.06 -13.66 7.76
CA LYS A 91 4.18 -12.27 8.23
C LYS A 91 4.31 -12.21 9.74
N THR A 92 5.19 -11.35 10.24
CA THR A 92 5.32 -11.04 11.66
C THR A 92 5.30 -9.53 11.85
N ILE A 93 4.27 -9.01 12.50
CA ILE A 93 4.18 -7.58 12.83
C ILE A 93 5.20 -7.28 13.94
N LYS A 94 6.16 -6.42 13.65
CA LYS A 94 7.20 -6.00 14.60
C LYS A 94 6.78 -4.78 15.39
N LYS A 95 6.03 -3.87 14.74
CA LYS A 95 5.52 -2.66 15.36
C LYS A 95 4.29 -2.19 14.59
N GLU A 96 3.30 -1.73 15.31
CA GLU A 96 2.17 -0.97 14.76
C GLU A 96 2.08 0.37 15.50
N GLN A 97 1.78 1.44 14.78
CA GLN A 97 1.59 2.77 15.36
C GLN A 97 0.38 2.77 16.28
N GLU A 98 0.57 3.15 17.52
CA GLU A 98 -0.52 3.36 18.47
C GLU A 98 -1.33 4.60 18.09
N VAL A 99 -2.65 4.49 18.11
CA VAL A 99 -3.58 5.62 17.96
C VAL A 99 -4.01 6.09 19.32
N LEU A 100 -3.47 7.23 19.74
CA LEU A 100 -3.75 7.81 21.04
C LEU A 100 -5.20 8.32 21.13
N GLY A 101 -5.75 8.37 22.34
CA GLY A 101 -7.11 8.86 22.59
C GLY A 101 -8.19 7.77 22.74
N GLY A 102 -7.86 6.50 22.46
CA GLY A 102 -8.63 5.32 22.86
C GLY A 102 -9.98 5.10 22.13
N LYS A 103 -10.33 5.93 21.14
CA LYS A 103 -11.61 5.86 20.42
C LYS A 103 -11.52 5.18 19.07
N PHE A 104 -10.32 5.14 18.48
CA PHE A 104 -10.13 4.51 17.18
C PHE A 104 -10.37 2.99 17.25
N LYS A 105 -11.23 2.52 16.38
CA LYS A 105 -11.46 1.09 16.12
C LYS A 105 -11.55 0.91 14.62
N LYS A 106 -10.65 0.10 14.06
CA LYS A 106 -10.55 -0.14 12.61
C LYS A 106 -11.89 -0.57 12.01
N GLU A 107 -12.64 -1.39 12.72
CA GLU A 107 -13.93 -1.92 12.31
C GLU A 107 -15.04 -0.87 12.15
N ASN A 108 -14.83 0.36 12.65
CA ASN A 108 -15.77 1.47 12.45
C ASN A 108 -15.63 2.14 11.08
N TYR A 109 -14.60 1.79 10.32
CA TYR A 109 -14.29 2.45 9.04
C TYR A 109 -14.20 1.42 7.93
N THR A 110 -14.52 1.86 6.72
CA THR A 110 -14.33 1.10 5.49
C THR A 110 -13.63 1.94 4.44
N SER A 111 -12.87 1.29 3.58
CA SER A 111 -12.22 1.94 2.44
C SER A 111 -12.52 1.19 1.15
N GLU A 112 -12.56 1.93 0.06
CA GLU A 112 -12.92 1.44 -1.26
C GLU A 112 -11.98 2.03 -2.31
N ARG A 113 -11.69 1.26 -3.36
CA ARG A 113 -11.01 1.73 -4.55
C ARG A 113 -12.03 2.00 -5.65
N LEU A 114 -12.14 3.25 -6.03
CA LEU A 114 -13.06 3.70 -7.08
C LEU A 114 -12.27 4.20 -8.28
N TRP A 115 -12.95 4.31 -9.42
CA TRP A 115 -12.37 4.83 -10.65
C TRP A 115 -13.28 5.90 -11.25
N ALA A 116 -12.70 7.03 -11.61
CA ALA A 116 -13.36 8.05 -12.40
C ALA A 116 -12.75 8.08 -13.81
N THR A 117 -13.59 8.33 -14.80
CA THR A 117 -13.14 8.48 -16.18
C THR A 117 -13.06 9.97 -16.52
N ALA A 118 -11.87 10.45 -16.87
CA ALA A 118 -11.66 11.81 -17.34
C ALA A 118 -12.25 12.01 -18.76
N THR A 119 -12.36 13.24 -19.19
CA THR A 119 -12.94 13.58 -20.50
C THR A 119 -12.17 13.03 -21.70
N ASP A 120 -10.90 12.72 -21.52
CA ASP A 120 -10.02 12.09 -22.52
C ASP A 120 -10.00 10.55 -22.44
N GLY A 121 -10.83 9.96 -21.55
CA GLY A 121 -10.91 8.51 -21.33
C GLY A 121 -9.94 7.97 -20.28
N THR A 122 -9.04 8.79 -19.73
CA THR A 122 -8.08 8.36 -18.70
C THR A 122 -8.81 7.90 -17.43
N GLN A 123 -8.43 6.74 -16.92
CA GLN A 123 -8.97 6.19 -15.68
C GLN A 123 -8.20 6.76 -14.48
N ILE A 124 -8.91 7.45 -13.60
CA ILE A 124 -8.35 8.10 -12.41
C ILE A 124 -8.71 7.27 -11.18
N PRO A 125 -7.73 6.69 -10.49
CA PRO A 125 -7.98 5.93 -9.28
C PRO A 125 -8.30 6.84 -8.10
N ILE A 126 -9.32 6.48 -7.31
CA ILE A 126 -9.77 7.20 -6.13
C ILE A 126 -9.76 6.25 -4.93
N SER A 127 -9.07 6.62 -3.86
CA SER A 127 -9.13 5.90 -2.59
C SER A 127 -10.08 6.62 -1.65
N LEU A 128 -11.20 5.99 -1.34
CA LEU A 128 -12.24 6.54 -0.47
C LEU A 128 -12.18 5.87 0.90
N ILE A 129 -12.35 6.66 1.96
CA ILE A 129 -12.59 6.17 3.32
C ILE A 129 -13.84 6.84 3.88
N ARG A 130 -14.61 6.09 4.66
CA ARG A 130 -15.77 6.57 5.42
C ARG A 130 -15.99 5.75 6.68
N ARG A 131 -16.77 6.25 7.62
CA ARG A 131 -17.33 5.41 8.68
C ARG A 131 -18.30 4.40 8.07
N ILE A 132 -18.38 3.23 8.67
CA ILE A 132 -19.27 2.16 8.18
C ILE A 132 -20.74 2.54 8.29
N ASP A 133 -21.09 3.37 9.28
CA ASP A 133 -22.45 3.88 9.55
C ASP A 133 -22.80 5.17 8.77
N THR A 134 -21.86 5.73 7.98
CA THR A 134 -22.13 6.89 7.13
C THR A 134 -22.93 6.48 5.89
N GLU A 135 -24.11 7.06 5.72
CA GLU A 135 -24.91 6.88 4.51
C GLU A 135 -24.26 7.56 3.31
N LYS A 136 -24.24 6.88 2.17
CA LYS A 136 -23.81 7.47 0.90
C LYS A 136 -24.99 8.21 0.27
N SER A 137 -25.04 9.52 0.46
CA SER A 137 -26.05 10.38 -0.12
C SER A 137 -25.45 11.66 -0.70
N PRO A 138 -26.17 12.39 -1.59
CA PRO A 138 -25.70 13.67 -2.12
C PRO A 138 -25.50 14.75 -1.05
N GLU A 139 -26.14 14.60 0.11
CA GLU A 139 -26.08 15.53 1.25
C GLU A 139 -24.90 15.24 2.18
N THR A 140 -24.29 14.05 2.06
CA THR A 140 -23.15 13.67 2.90
C THR A 140 -21.91 14.49 2.55
N PRO A 141 -21.33 15.24 3.50
CA PRO A 141 -20.11 16.01 3.24
C PRO A 141 -18.96 15.13 2.72
N LEU A 142 -18.25 15.61 1.71
CA LEU A 142 -17.08 14.95 1.14
C LEU A 142 -15.88 15.89 1.14
N LEU A 143 -14.75 15.42 1.69
CA LEU A 143 -13.45 16.04 1.50
C LEU A 143 -12.72 15.36 0.34
N LEU A 144 -12.53 16.06 -0.77
CA LEU A 144 -11.69 15.62 -1.88
C LEU A 144 -10.29 16.22 -1.72
N TYR A 145 -9.28 15.35 -1.68
CA TYR A 145 -7.88 15.74 -1.63
C TYR A 145 -7.10 15.10 -2.77
N SER A 146 -6.38 15.90 -3.55
CA SER A 146 -5.57 15.41 -4.67
C SER A 146 -4.33 16.25 -4.87
N TYR A 147 -3.35 15.66 -5.52
CA TYR A 147 -2.17 16.34 -6.05
C TYR A 147 -1.69 15.57 -7.31
N GLY A 148 -1.32 16.29 -8.35
CA GLY A 148 -0.99 15.67 -9.64
C GLY A 148 0.15 16.35 -10.39
N SER A 149 1.12 16.97 -9.69
CA SER A 149 2.29 17.59 -10.31
C SER A 149 3.59 16.85 -9.98
N TYR A 150 4.61 17.03 -10.82
CA TYR A 150 5.96 16.50 -10.63
C TYR A 150 6.04 14.97 -10.46
N GLY A 151 5.11 14.22 -11.06
CA GLY A 151 5.06 12.77 -10.94
C GLY A 151 4.71 12.24 -9.53
N ASN A 152 4.28 13.12 -8.62
CA ASN A 152 3.88 12.70 -7.28
C ASN A 152 2.45 12.15 -7.28
N THR A 153 2.24 11.15 -6.44
CA THR A 153 0.94 10.54 -6.17
C THR A 153 0.54 10.75 -4.71
N ILE A 154 -0.77 10.76 -4.45
CA ILE A 154 -1.30 10.73 -3.08
C ILE A 154 -1.62 9.29 -2.74
N ASP A 155 -0.70 8.66 -2.02
CA ASP A 155 -0.88 7.29 -1.57
C ASP A 155 -1.89 7.19 -0.42
N PRO A 156 -2.64 6.06 -0.31
CA PRO A 156 -3.63 5.87 0.75
C PRO A 156 -2.97 5.50 2.08
N TYR A 157 -2.49 6.50 2.81
CA TYR A 157 -1.85 6.35 4.12
C TYR A 157 -2.83 6.60 5.28
N PHE A 158 -2.52 6.02 6.44
CA PHE A 158 -3.24 6.25 7.68
C PHE A 158 -3.03 7.69 8.20
N SER A 159 -4.09 8.32 8.73
CA SER A 159 -4.00 9.66 9.30
C SER A 159 -4.99 9.83 10.45
N THR A 160 -4.48 10.10 11.65
CA THR A 160 -5.31 10.38 12.84
C THR A 160 -6.15 11.66 12.67
N VAL A 161 -5.62 12.65 11.95
CA VAL A 161 -6.37 13.88 11.61
C VAL A 161 -7.58 13.56 10.73
N ARG A 162 -7.40 12.66 9.74
CA ARG A 162 -8.50 12.22 8.88
C ARG A 162 -9.57 11.47 9.67
N MET A 163 -9.17 10.62 10.65
CA MET A 163 -10.13 9.96 11.53
C MET A 163 -10.98 10.97 12.30
N SER A 164 -10.37 12.04 12.81
CA SER A 164 -11.11 13.12 13.50
C SER A 164 -12.04 13.91 12.60
N LEU A 165 -11.86 13.88 11.27
CA LEU A 165 -12.79 14.49 10.31
C LEU A 165 -13.97 13.56 9.99
N LEU A 166 -13.78 12.26 10.18
CA LEU A 166 -14.82 11.24 9.93
C LEU A 166 -15.73 11.03 11.15
N ASP A 167 -15.23 11.26 12.37
CA ASP A 167 -15.96 11.13 13.64
C ASP A 167 -16.78 12.37 13.96
#